data_88a767d9ebc12aff7ff7f17417bbddd8
#
_entry.id   88a767d9ebc12aff7ff7f17417bbddd8
#
_cell.length_a   1.000
_cell.length_b   1.000
_cell.length_c   1.000
_cell.angle_alpha   90.00
_cell.angle_beta   90.00
_cell.angle_gamma   90.00
#
_symmetry.space_group_name_H-M   'P 1'
#
loop_
_entity.id
_entity.type
_entity.pdbx_description
1 polymer ?
#
loop_
_entity_poly.entity_id
_entity_poly.type
_entity_poly.pdbx_seq_one_letter_code
_entity_poly.pdbx_strand_id
1 'polypeptide(L)'
;MPISNFPLKNSDLKEAPVVIYEFPVDNPPYGLYVAGVDPYRQGKSAYSSSLGAVYVYKRMHEISGEKYQDMFVASYVARPDKKETWEEQARFLIKYYNARTLCENDDISFIEYMKSKGDAHYLEKQPEWLKEIVPNTTVKRDYGIHRSSQKIIDYLHTCLKKYMEAPIFVEKNDAGEVIREVLGVSKMFDPVLLEEIIQYNDQGNFDRIVAAELAIAQALKMDPIMGKIGGTSDERVASMFNKKRGNILFTEARNNMFGQSRNKYKRNKLFS
;
A
#
# COMPACT_ATOMS: atom_id res chain seq x y z
N MET A 1 -3.03 -5.10 -28.37
CA MET A 1 -2.43 -6.45 -28.42
C MET A 1 -2.31 -6.97 -27.03
N PRO A 2 -2.62 -8.23 -26.74
CA PRO A 2 -2.34 -8.78 -25.42
C PRO A 2 -0.82 -8.73 -25.19
N ILE A 3 -0.42 -8.42 -23.96
CA ILE A 3 0.99 -8.45 -23.56
C ILE A 3 1.43 -9.89 -23.62
N SER A 4 2.21 -10.26 -24.64
CA SER A 4 2.60 -11.65 -24.94
C SER A 4 3.66 -12.20 -23.98
N ASN A 5 4.29 -11.34 -23.17
CA ASN A 5 5.44 -11.67 -22.31
C ASN A 5 5.21 -11.31 -20.84
N PHE A 6 4.00 -11.46 -20.35
CA PHE A 6 3.69 -11.28 -18.93
C PHE A 6 3.32 -12.63 -18.29
N PRO A 7 3.86 -12.99 -17.11
CA PRO A 7 4.88 -12.25 -16.34
C PRO A 7 6.25 -12.25 -17.03
N LEU A 8 6.98 -11.15 -16.87
CA LEU A 8 8.33 -11.00 -17.44
C LEU A 8 9.30 -11.96 -16.75
N LYS A 9 10.17 -12.59 -17.53
CA LYS A 9 11.27 -13.36 -16.96
C LYS A 9 12.31 -12.42 -16.34
N ASN A 10 13.05 -12.88 -15.33
CA ASN A 10 14.08 -12.07 -14.68
C ASN A 10 15.13 -11.52 -15.66
N SER A 11 15.41 -12.23 -16.75
CA SER A 11 16.32 -11.76 -17.83
C SER A 11 15.82 -10.52 -18.57
N ASP A 12 14.49 -10.28 -18.57
CA ASP A 12 13.85 -9.21 -19.32
C ASP A 12 13.64 -7.94 -18.47
N LEU A 13 14.07 -7.98 -17.18
CA LEU A 13 13.82 -6.90 -16.21
C LEU A 13 14.76 -5.69 -16.39
N LYS A 14 15.70 -5.69 -17.33
CA LYS A 14 16.53 -4.52 -17.64
C LYS A 14 15.68 -3.34 -18.13
N GLU A 15 14.66 -3.63 -18.94
CA GLU A 15 13.75 -2.63 -19.53
C GLU A 15 12.29 -2.96 -19.22
N ALA A 16 12.03 -3.45 -17.99
CA ALA A 16 10.70 -3.84 -17.58
C ALA A 16 9.75 -2.62 -17.59
N PRO A 17 8.52 -2.79 -18.07
CA PRO A 17 7.53 -1.73 -18.04
C PRO A 17 7.02 -1.50 -16.62
N VAL A 18 6.50 -0.30 -16.39
CA VAL A 18 5.59 -0.05 -15.27
C VAL A 18 4.28 -0.81 -15.55
N VAL A 19 3.83 -1.60 -14.59
CA VAL A 19 2.56 -2.33 -14.68
C VAL A 19 1.51 -1.58 -13.90
N ILE A 20 0.38 -1.26 -14.55
CA ILE A 20 -0.74 -0.56 -13.94
C ILE A 20 -1.96 -1.48 -13.97
N TYR A 21 -2.49 -1.84 -12.81
CA TYR A 21 -3.70 -2.64 -12.64
C TYR A 21 -4.95 -1.75 -12.55
N GLU A 22 -4.80 -0.57 -11.94
CA GLU A 22 -5.85 0.44 -11.84
C GLU A 22 -5.21 1.84 -11.97
N PHE A 23 -5.76 2.67 -12.84
CA PHE A 23 -5.31 4.05 -12.98
C PHE A 23 -5.67 4.89 -11.74
N PRO A 24 -4.86 5.91 -11.39
CA PRO A 24 -5.22 6.77 -10.28
C PRO A 24 -6.53 7.51 -10.54
N VAL A 25 -7.27 7.78 -9.47
CA VAL A 25 -8.44 8.67 -9.55
C VAL A 25 -7.98 10.10 -9.89
N ASP A 26 -8.85 10.89 -10.51
CA ASP A 26 -8.56 12.29 -10.79
C ASP A 26 -8.33 13.05 -9.48
N ASN A 27 -7.23 13.81 -9.43
CA ASN A 27 -6.82 14.59 -8.25
C ASN A 27 -6.85 13.77 -6.95
N PRO A 28 -6.04 12.72 -6.84
CA PRO A 28 -6.09 11.83 -5.71
C PRO A 28 -5.81 12.58 -4.41
N PRO A 29 -6.65 12.40 -3.37
CA PRO A 29 -6.39 13.01 -2.08
C PRO A 29 -5.09 12.47 -1.50
N TYR A 30 -4.35 13.34 -0.81
CA TYR A 30 -3.10 12.98 -0.18
C TYR A 30 -3.28 11.79 0.78
N GLY A 31 -2.47 10.76 0.59
CA GLY A 31 -2.52 9.54 1.39
C GLY A 31 -3.54 8.49 0.93
N LEU A 32 -4.27 8.71 -0.17
CA LEU A 32 -5.08 7.65 -0.78
C LEU A 32 -4.20 6.52 -1.30
N TYR A 33 -3.10 6.88 -1.95
CA TYR A 33 -2.11 5.92 -2.40
C TYR A 33 -0.88 5.97 -1.52
N VAL A 34 -0.33 4.82 -1.23
CA VAL A 34 0.96 4.65 -0.58
C VAL A 34 1.86 3.80 -1.47
N ALA A 35 3.14 4.05 -1.42
CA ALA A 35 4.12 3.25 -2.13
C ALA A 35 5.16 2.67 -1.17
N GLY A 36 5.54 1.43 -1.40
CA GLY A 36 6.73 0.84 -0.82
C GLY A 36 7.82 0.76 -1.87
N VAL A 37 9.03 1.08 -1.50
CA VAL A 37 10.17 1.13 -2.40
C VAL A 37 11.35 0.39 -1.80
N ASP A 38 11.88 -0.55 -2.57
CA ASP A 38 13.12 -1.25 -2.31
C ASP A 38 14.13 -0.93 -3.43
N PRO A 39 15.05 0.02 -3.21
CA PRO A 39 16.02 0.41 -4.24
C PRO A 39 17.17 -0.60 -4.30
N TYR A 40 17.55 -1.04 -5.50
CA TYR A 40 18.75 -1.86 -5.65
C TYR A 40 20.04 -1.05 -5.52
N ARG A 41 21.10 -1.71 -5.06
CA ARG A 41 22.44 -1.10 -4.98
C ARG A 41 23.17 -1.27 -6.32
N GLN A 42 23.71 -0.17 -6.85
CA GLN A 42 24.59 -0.18 -8.00
C GLN A 42 26.02 -0.54 -7.56
N GLY A 43 26.70 -1.43 -8.27
CA GLY A 43 28.15 -1.64 -8.12
C GLY A 43 28.59 -2.86 -7.32
N LYS A 44 27.69 -3.71 -6.83
CA LYS A 44 28.07 -5.01 -6.25
C LYS A 44 27.89 -6.13 -7.27
N SER A 45 28.90 -6.34 -8.09
CA SER A 45 29.05 -7.39 -9.12
C SER A 45 28.04 -7.34 -10.30
N ALA A 46 28.53 -7.60 -11.50
CA ALA A 46 27.72 -7.81 -12.71
C ALA A 46 26.72 -9.00 -12.58
N TYR A 47 26.80 -9.75 -11.49
CA TYR A 47 26.01 -10.95 -11.20
C TYR A 47 24.99 -10.74 -10.07
N SER A 48 24.79 -9.51 -9.58
CA SER A 48 23.77 -9.28 -8.55
C SER A 48 22.37 -9.45 -9.15
N SER A 49 21.58 -10.34 -8.58
CA SER A 49 20.18 -10.57 -8.95
C SER A 49 19.20 -9.59 -8.30
N SER A 50 19.68 -8.64 -7.44
CA SER A 50 18.82 -7.66 -6.79
C SER A 50 18.18 -6.71 -7.78
N LEU A 51 16.88 -6.52 -7.68
CA LEU A 51 16.05 -5.64 -8.51
C LEU A 51 15.65 -4.42 -7.70
N GLY A 52 15.37 -3.31 -8.36
CA GLY A 52 14.64 -2.23 -7.72
C GLY A 52 13.15 -2.51 -7.83
N ALA A 53 12.43 -2.40 -6.75
CA ALA A 53 11.00 -2.65 -6.70
C ALA A 53 10.22 -1.48 -6.12
N VAL A 54 9.10 -1.15 -6.76
CA VAL A 54 8.10 -0.19 -6.29
C VAL A 54 6.74 -0.84 -6.39
N TYR A 55 5.98 -0.82 -5.30
CA TYR A 55 4.58 -1.24 -5.28
C TYR A 55 3.71 -0.11 -4.78
N VAL A 56 2.68 0.23 -5.55
CA VAL A 56 1.68 1.25 -5.18
C VAL A 56 0.41 0.55 -4.71
N TYR A 57 -0.04 0.94 -3.53
CA TYR A 57 -1.21 0.41 -2.87
C TYR A 57 -2.28 1.49 -2.69
N LYS A 58 -3.52 1.19 -3.08
CA LYS A 58 -4.70 2.04 -2.87
C LYS A 58 -5.35 1.68 -1.54
N ARG A 59 -5.39 2.63 -0.63
CA ARG A 59 -6.00 2.45 0.69
C ARG A 59 -7.52 2.49 0.61
N MET A 60 -8.17 1.91 1.61
CA MET A 60 -9.60 2.06 1.79
C MET A 60 -9.97 3.54 2.02
N HIS A 61 -11.02 4.00 1.35
CA HIS A 61 -11.58 5.34 1.56
C HIS A 61 -13.11 5.30 1.41
N GLU A 62 -13.79 6.21 2.10
CA GLU A 62 -15.26 6.26 2.11
C GLU A 62 -15.85 6.99 0.90
N ILE A 63 -15.01 7.56 0.03
CA ILE A 63 -15.38 8.61 -0.90
C ILE A 63 -16.24 8.13 -2.05
N SER A 64 -16.12 6.89 -2.49
CA SER A 64 -16.74 6.48 -3.76
C SER A 64 -17.60 5.23 -3.70
N GLY A 65 -17.69 4.54 -2.60
CA GLY A 65 -18.39 3.23 -2.55
C GLY A 65 -17.82 2.23 -3.55
N GLU A 66 -16.61 2.46 -4.03
CA GLU A 66 -15.97 1.66 -5.06
C GLU A 66 -15.57 0.28 -4.54
N LYS A 67 -15.82 -0.71 -5.39
CA LYS A 67 -15.51 -2.12 -5.12
C LYS A 67 -14.00 -2.42 -5.02
N TYR A 68 -13.15 -1.50 -5.52
CA TYR A 68 -11.72 -1.72 -5.69
C TYR A 68 -10.92 -0.81 -4.73
N GLN A 69 -10.89 -1.23 -3.48
CA GLN A 69 -10.13 -0.58 -2.42
C GLN A 69 -9.27 -1.63 -1.73
N ASP A 70 -8.26 -1.19 -0.98
CA ASP A 70 -7.34 -2.08 -0.29
C ASP A 70 -6.64 -3.07 -1.23
N MET A 71 -6.00 -2.54 -2.28
CA MET A 71 -5.37 -3.36 -3.32
C MET A 71 -4.09 -2.71 -3.87
N PHE A 72 -3.20 -3.55 -4.38
CA PHE A 72 -2.08 -3.07 -5.18
C PHE A 72 -2.57 -2.64 -6.56
N VAL A 73 -2.27 -1.40 -6.94
CA VAL A 73 -2.77 -0.78 -8.18
C VAL A 73 -1.69 -0.63 -9.25
N ALA A 74 -0.42 -0.64 -8.87
CA ALA A 74 0.68 -0.60 -9.82
C ALA A 74 1.96 -1.15 -9.22
N SER A 75 2.87 -1.58 -10.10
CA SER A 75 4.21 -1.99 -9.75
C SER A 75 5.23 -1.60 -10.81
N TYR A 76 6.47 -1.40 -10.36
CA TYR A 76 7.63 -1.25 -11.23
C TYR A 76 8.79 -2.01 -10.63
N VAL A 77 9.23 -3.07 -11.30
CA VAL A 77 10.30 -3.93 -10.83
C VAL A 77 11.30 -4.12 -11.96
N ALA A 78 12.48 -3.53 -11.81
CA ALA A 78 13.47 -3.52 -12.89
C ALA A 78 14.90 -3.37 -12.35
N ARG A 79 15.86 -3.67 -13.21
CA ARG A 79 17.29 -3.38 -13.02
C ARG A 79 17.90 -2.89 -14.33
N PRO A 80 17.61 -1.66 -14.75
CA PRO A 80 18.25 -1.08 -15.93
C PRO A 80 19.76 -0.89 -15.71
N ASP A 81 20.51 -0.80 -16.79
CA ASP A 81 21.97 -0.62 -16.74
C ASP A 81 22.37 0.68 -16.04
N LYS A 82 21.53 1.72 -16.15
CA LYS A 82 21.71 3.00 -15.43
C LYS A 82 20.71 3.09 -14.29
N LYS A 83 21.20 3.26 -13.06
CA LYS A 83 20.36 3.38 -11.87
C LYS A 83 19.42 4.59 -11.96
N GLU A 84 19.90 5.71 -12.53
CA GLU A 84 19.07 6.89 -12.70
C GLU A 84 17.81 6.63 -13.53
N THR A 85 17.87 5.70 -14.49
CA THR A 85 16.69 5.31 -15.28
C THR A 85 15.63 4.67 -14.39
N TRP A 86 16.04 3.79 -13.48
CA TRP A 86 15.12 3.18 -12.51
C TRP A 86 14.57 4.22 -11.54
N GLU A 87 15.44 5.07 -10.99
CA GLU A 87 15.06 6.13 -10.05
C GLU A 87 14.06 7.11 -10.67
N GLU A 88 14.24 7.45 -11.94
CA GLU A 88 13.33 8.32 -12.68
C GLU A 88 11.96 7.68 -12.89
N GLN A 89 11.90 6.43 -13.32
CA GLN A 89 10.64 5.72 -13.51
C GLN A 89 9.91 5.50 -12.19
N ALA A 90 10.63 5.12 -11.13
CA ALA A 90 10.08 4.99 -9.78
C ALA A 90 9.49 6.33 -9.29
N ARG A 91 10.23 7.43 -9.49
CA ARG A 91 9.77 8.78 -9.16
C ARG A 91 8.50 9.16 -9.94
N PHE A 92 8.45 8.90 -11.25
CA PHE A 92 7.26 9.19 -12.06
C PHE A 92 6.05 8.38 -11.62
N LEU A 93 6.22 7.11 -11.29
CA LEU A 93 5.14 6.28 -10.77
C LEU A 93 4.58 6.82 -9.46
N ILE A 94 5.45 7.19 -8.51
CA ILE A 94 5.08 7.80 -7.23
C ILE A 94 4.29 9.10 -7.45
N LYS A 95 4.76 9.96 -8.33
CA LYS A 95 4.09 11.24 -8.65
C LYS A 95 2.76 11.03 -9.34
N TYR A 96 2.67 10.07 -10.25
CA TYR A 96 1.47 9.76 -10.99
C TYR A 96 0.30 9.37 -10.07
N TYR A 97 0.61 8.63 -9.00
CA TYR A 97 -0.39 8.27 -7.99
C TYR A 97 -0.50 9.28 -6.83
N ASN A 98 0.31 10.32 -6.79
CA ASN A 98 0.45 11.19 -5.60
C ASN A 98 0.67 10.36 -4.32
N ALA A 99 1.52 9.33 -4.41
CA ALA A 99 1.66 8.30 -3.39
C ALA A 99 2.62 8.73 -2.28
N ARG A 100 2.21 8.51 -1.02
CA ARG A 100 3.13 8.59 0.13
C ARG A 100 4.04 7.38 0.16
N THR A 101 5.34 7.61 0.21
CA THR A 101 6.32 6.57 -0.09
C THR A 101 7.18 6.22 1.09
N LEU A 102 7.12 4.96 1.54
CA LEU A 102 8.03 4.40 2.51
C LEU A 102 9.14 3.62 1.78
N CYS A 103 10.38 4.07 1.94
CA CYS A 103 11.54 3.45 1.30
C CYS A 103 12.32 2.58 2.29
N GLU A 104 12.88 1.47 1.81
CA GLU A 104 14.06 0.90 2.45
C GLU A 104 15.24 1.87 2.27
N ASN A 105 15.98 2.13 3.34
CA ASN A 105 17.05 3.12 3.33
C ASN A 105 18.44 2.55 3.63
N ASP A 106 18.65 1.30 3.34
CA ASP A 106 19.97 0.67 3.35
C ASP A 106 20.87 1.28 2.28
N ASP A 107 20.26 1.69 1.16
CA ASP A 107 20.87 2.55 0.14
C ASP A 107 20.09 3.86 0.05
N ILE A 108 20.74 4.96 0.43
CA ILE A 108 20.14 6.30 0.46
C ILE A 108 20.08 6.99 -0.90
N SER A 109 20.60 6.37 -1.96
CA SER A 109 20.73 7.03 -3.28
C SER A 109 19.38 7.46 -3.85
N PHE A 110 18.34 6.63 -3.74
CA PHE A 110 17.00 6.98 -4.20
C PHE A 110 16.41 8.16 -3.41
N ILE A 111 16.64 8.20 -2.09
CA ILE A 111 16.21 9.32 -1.23
C ILE A 111 16.92 10.61 -1.67
N GLU A 112 18.23 10.57 -1.89
CA GLU A 112 18.99 11.73 -2.36
C GLU A 112 18.58 12.15 -3.78
N TYR A 113 18.26 11.18 -4.65
CA TYR A 113 17.70 11.46 -5.97
C TYR A 113 16.37 12.23 -5.87
N MET A 114 15.43 11.74 -5.06
CA MET A 114 14.15 12.42 -4.82
C MET A 114 14.33 13.84 -4.26
N LYS A 115 15.25 14.02 -3.31
CA LYS A 115 15.61 15.35 -2.78
C LYS A 115 16.16 16.26 -3.88
N SER A 116 17.08 15.76 -4.71
CA SER A 116 17.69 16.54 -5.80
C SER A 116 16.68 17.02 -6.85
N LYS A 117 15.59 16.28 -7.00
CA LYS A 117 14.48 16.62 -7.91
C LYS A 117 13.38 17.47 -7.24
N GLY A 118 13.53 17.83 -5.96
CA GLY A 118 12.54 18.61 -5.21
C GLY A 118 11.29 17.81 -4.78
N ASP A 119 11.32 16.49 -4.92
CA ASP A 119 10.17 15.60 -4.68
C ASP A 119 10.25 14.86 -3.32
N ALA A 120 11.08 15.34 -2.39
CA ALA A 120 11.23 14.77 -1.04
C ALA A 120 9.91 14.74 -0.24
N HIS A 121 8.94 15.57 -0.60
CA HIS A 121 7.63 15.64 0.06
C HIS A 121 6.77 14.37 -0.17
N TYR A 122 7.09 13.54 -1.16
CA TYR A 122 6.47 12.23 -1.33
C TYR A 122 7.03 11.18 -0.37
N LEU A 123 8.25 11.41 0.16
CA LEU A 123 8.91 10.43 1.03
C LEU A 123 8.39 10.52 2.47
N GLU A 124 8.13 9.36 3.06
CA GLU A 124 7.83 9.25 4.48
C GLU A 124 9.11 9.36 5.32
N LYS A 125 9.01 10.14 6.38
CA LYS A 125 10.04 10.15 7.42
C LYS A 125 10.11 8.79 8.09
N GLN A 126 11.20 8.54 8.82
CA GLN A 126 11.31 7.34 9.63
C GLN A 126 10.08 7.22 10.55
N PRO A 127 9.28 6.14 10.41
CA PRO A 127 8.02 6.01 11.14
C PRO A 127 8.24 5.92 12.65
N GLU A 128 7.37 6.58 13.44
CA GLU A 128 7.46 6.52 14.90
C GLU A 128 7.17 5.13 15.47
N TRP A 129 6.31 4.35 14.81
CA TRP A 129 6.02 2.97 15.20
C TRP A 129 7.25 2.05 15.20
N LEU A 130 8.31 2.43 14.51
CA LEU A 130 9.57 1.70 14.52
C LEU A 130 10.17 1.62 15.94
N LYS A 131 9.97 2.68 16.75
CA LYS A 131 10.41 2.72 18.15
C LYS A 131 9.67 1.72 19.04
N GLU A 132 8.42 1.39 18.68
CA GLU A 132 7.63 0.37 19.40
C GLU A 132 8.20 -1.03 19.18
N ILE A 133 8.74 -1.28 17.97
CA ILE A 133 9.30 -2.58 17.59
C ILE A 133 10.75 -2.73 18.06
N VAL A 134 11.54 -1.66 17.89
CA VAL A 134 12.95 -1.60 18.26
C VAL A 134 13.21 -0.34 19.10
N PRO A 135 12.91 -0.36 20.40
CA PRO A 135 13.01 0.81 21.29
C PRO A 135 14.40 1.46 21.34
N ASN A 136 15.45 0.64 21.18
CA ASN A 136 16.83 1.07 21.27
C ASN A 136 17.49 1.35 19.91
N THR A 137 16.68 1.59 18.89
CA THR A 137 17.26 1.92 17.58
C THR A 137 17.99 3.26 17.66
N THR A 138 19.31 3.22 17.53
CA THR A 138 20.19 4.41 17.57
C THR A 138 20.27 5.07 16.19
N VAL A 139 19.89 4.36 15.13
CA VAL A 139 19.97 4.85 13.76
C VAL A 139 18.77 5.74 13.46
N LYS A 140 18.96 7.04 13.63
CA LYS A 140 17.98 8.03 13.15
C LYS A 140 18.24 8.30 11.68
N ARG A 141 17.25 8.02 10.85
CA ARG A 141 17.21 8.36 9.43
C ARG A 141 16.14 9.43 9.21
N ASP A 142 16.42 10.36 8.31
CA ASP A 142 15.41 11.39 7.97
C ASP A 142 14.20 10.77 7.28
N TYR A 143 14.43 9.79 6.39
CA TYR A 143 13.40 9.14 5.59
C TYR A 143 13.58 7.62 5.58
N GLY A 144 12.45 6.92 5.45
CA GLY A 144 12.42 5.49 5.24
C GLY A 144 12.78 4.65 6.47
N ILE A 145 12.99 3.37 6.28
CA ILE A 145 13.36 2.41 7.32
C ILE A 145 14.56 1.56 6.93
N HIS A 146 15.35 1.22 7.92
CA HIS A 146 16.47 0.29 7.79
C HIS A 146 16.03 -1.11 8.24
N ARG A 147 16.11 -2.10 7.35
CA ARG A 147 15.63 -3.48 7.59
C ARG A 147 16.65 -4.41 8.23
N SER A 148 17.68 -3.91 8.91
CA SER A 148 18.75 -4.75 9.49
C SER A 148 18.33 -5.58 10.70
N SER A 149 17.22 -5.29 11.33
CA SER A 149 16.73 -6.01 12.51
C SER A 149 15.72 -7.09 12.13
N GLN A 150 15.93 -8.33 12.61
CA GLN A 150 14.96 -9.43 12.42
C GLN A 150 13.56 -9.05 12.91
N LYS A 151 13.46 -8.31 14.03
CA LYS A 151 12.16 -7.85 14.54
C LYS A 151 11.41 -6.95 13.56
N ILE A 152 12.13 -6.12 12.81
CA ILE A 152 11.52 -5.26 11.78
C ILE A 152 11.03 -6.11 10.61
N ILE A 153 11.86 -7.05 10.17
CA ILE A 153 11.53 -8.00 9.10
C ILE A 153 10.27 -8.80 9.48
N ASP A 154 10.26 -9.41 10.66
CA ASP A 154 9.11 -10.20 11.16
C ASP A 154 7.83 -9.36 11.26
N TYR A 155 7.96 -8.10 11.67
CA TYR A 155 6.83 -7.18 11.72
C TYR A 155 6.27 -6.88 10.33
N LEU A 156 7.13 -6.59 9.35
CA LEU A 156 6.73 -6.32 7.97
C LEU A 156 6.05 -7.54 7.34
N HIS A 157 6.63 -8.73 7.51
CA HIS A 157 6.02 -10.00 7.08
C HIS A 157 4.64 -10.21 7.73
N THR A 158 4.52 -9.90 9.03
CA THR A 158 3.24 -10.00 9.75
C THR A 158 2.20 -9.04 9.16
N CYS A 159 2.59 -7.83 8.76
CA CYS A 159 1.70 -6.87 8.12
C CYS A 159 1.17 -7.40 6.77
N LEU A 160 2.06 -7.90 5.91
CA LEU A 160 1.66 -8.46 4.62
C LEU A 160 0.80 -9.71 4.80
N LYS A 161 1.18 -10.63 5.71
CA LYS A 161 0.39 -11.82 6.03
C LYS A 161 -1.02 -11.46 6.49
N LYS A 162 -1.17 -10.52 7.43
CA LYS A 162 -2.48 -10.05 7.90
C LYS A 162 -3.33 -9.48 6.76
N TYR A 163 -2.72 -8.73 5.84
CA TYR A 163 -3.43 -8.23 4.66
C TYR A 163 -3.92 -9.38 3.78
N MET A 164 -3.07 -10.36 3.51
CA MET A 164 -3.41 -11.51 2.64
C MET A 164 -4.50 -12.39 3.22
N GLU A 165 -4.47 -12.62 4.54
CA GLU A 165 -5.40 -13.49 5.28
C GLU A 165 -6.69 -12.77 5.71
N ALA A 166 -6.76 -11.43 5.58
CA ALA A 166 -7.94 -10.68 5.98
C ALA A 166 -9.15 -11.06 5.12
N PRO A 167 -10.29 -11.44 5.73
CA PRO A 167 -11.50 -11.72 4.98
C PRO A 167 -12.07 -10.42 4.41
N ILE A 168 -12.21 -10.35 3.09
CA ILE A 168 -12.81 -9.23 2.37
C ILE A 168 -14.28 -9.49 2.03
N PHE A 169 -14.67 -10.76 1.98
CA PHE A 169 -16.05 -11.18 1.77
C PHE A 169 -16.29 -12.51 2.49
N VAL A 170 -17.38 -12.58 3.23
CA VAL A 170 -17.81 -13.79 3.93
C VAL A 170 -19.30 -13.99 3.68
N GLU A 171 -19.65 -15.12 3.06
CA GLU A 171 -21.02 -15.54 2.84
C GLU A 171 -21.38 -16.65 3.83
N LYS A 172 -22.53 -16.50 4.50
CA LYS A 172 -23.02 -17.46 5.49
C LYS A 172 -24.38 -18.01 5.06
N ASN A 173 -24.64 -19.28 5.38
CA ASN A 173 -25.96 -19.88 5.23
C ASN A 173 -26.92 -19.41 6.34
N ASP A 174 -28.18 -19.85 6.28
CA ASP A 174 -29.22 -19.51 7.25
C ASP A 174 -28.92 -20.04 8.67
N ALA A 175 -28.04 -21.04 8.80
CA ALA A 175 -27.57 -21.58 10.07
C ALA A 175 -26.37 -20.79 10.63
N GLY A 176 -25.86 -19.78 9.90
CA GLY A 176 -24.71 -18.96 10.31
C GLY A 176 -23.34 -19.57 9.97
N GLU A 177 -23.30 -20.69 9.28
CA GLU A 177 -22.06 -21.33 8.84
C GLU A 177 -21.48 -20.61 7.62
N VAL A 178 -20.15 -20.47 7.59
CA VAL A 178 -19.45 -19.85 6.45
C VAL A 178 -19.44 -20.81 5.27
N ILE A 179 -20.09 -20.41 4.17
CA ILE A 179 -20.14 -21.19 2.92
C ILE A 179 -19.14 -20.68 1.88
N ARG A 180 -18.73 -19.41 1.98
CA ARG A 180 -17.72 -18.80 1.09
C ARG A 180 -16.97 -17.72 1.81
N GLU A 181 -15.66 -17.74 1.69
CA GLU A 181 -14.78 -16.70 2.16
C GLU A 181 -13.82 -16.28 1.05
N VAL A 182 -13.63 -14.96 0.87
CA VAL A 182 -12.65 -14.40 -0.05
C VAL A 182 -11.65 -13.59 0.75
N LEU A 183 -10.39 -13.92 0.63
CA LEU A 183 -9.30 -13.31 1.39
C LEU A 183 -8.61 -12.17 0.62
N GLY A 184 -7.88 -11.32 1.33
CA GLY A 184 -7.15 -10.18 0.79
C GLY A 184 -6.16 -10.54 -0.32
N VAL A 185 -5.58 -11.74 -0.27
CA VAL A 185 -4.69 -12.24 -1.34
C VAL A 185 -5.35 -12.22 -2.72
N SER A 186 -6.68 -12.33 -2.82
CA SER A 186 -7.40 -12.24 -4.10
C SER A 186 -7.35 -10.86 -4.76
N LYS A 187 -6.91 -9.84 -4.03
CA LYS A 187 -6.69 -8.47 -4.55
C LYS A 187 -5.22 -8.20 -4.96
N MET A 188 -4.39 -9.24 -4.96
CA MET A 188 -3.01 -9.16 -5.43
C MET A 188 -2.94 -9.67 -6.87
N PHE A 189 -2.85 -8.75 -7.82
CA PHE A 189 -2.91 -9.09 -9.26
C PHE A 189 -1.54 -9.36 -9.88
N ASP A 190 -0.46 -9.19 -9.14
CA ASP A 190 0.89 -9.50 -9.61
C ASP A 190 1.22 -10.98 -9.37
N PRO A 191 1.20 -11.84 -10.42
CA PRO A 191 1.48 -13.26 -10.24
C PRO A 191 2.94 -13.52 -9.85
N VAL A 192 3.87 -12.63 -10.22
CA VAL A 192 5.29 -12.79 -9.87
C VAL A 192 5.52 -12.48 -8.39
N LEU A 193 4.81 -11.49 -7.82
CA LEU A 193 4.83 -11.24 -6.39
C LEU A 193 4.26 -12.45 -5.62
N LEU A 194 3.14 -13.02 -6.08
CA LEU A 194 2.57 -14.22 -5.46
C LEU A 194 3.51 -15.41 -5.54
N GLU A 195 4.21 -15.58 -6.64
CA GLU A 195 5.22 -16.63 -6.82
C GLU A 195 6.41 -16.44 -5.87
N GLU A 196 6.91 -15.20 -5.71
CA GLU A 196 7.95 -14.87 -4.73
C GLU A 196 7.48 -15.19 -3.29
N ILE A 197 6.23 -14.88 -2.95
CA ILE A 197 5.68 -15.16 -1.61
C ILE A 197 5.62 -16.67 -1.34
N ILE A 198 5.22 -17.48 -2.34
CA ILE A 198 5.18 -18.94 -2.22
C ILE A 198 6.59 -19.53 -2.06
N GLN A 199 7.58 -18.97 -2.74
CA GLN A 199 8.96 -19.43 -2.74
C GLN A 199 9.82 -18.82 -1.62
N TYR A 200 9.23 -17.93 -0.81
CA TYR A 200 9.98 -17.19 0.19
C TYR A 200 10.79 -18.11 1.11
N ASN A 201 12.05 -17.75 1.29
CA ASN A 201 12.98 -18.37 2.23
C ASN A 201 14.03 -17.35 2.70
N ASP A 202 14.71 -17.62 3.81
CA ASP A 202 15.63 -16.66 4.43
C ASP A 202 16.93 -16.42 3.65
N GLN A 203 17.17 -17.13 2.54
CA GLN A 203 18.40 -17.04 1.76
C GLN A 203 18.20 -16.44 0.37
N GLY A 204 16.96 -16.23 -0.03
CA GLY A 204 16.60 -15.68 -1.32
C GLY A 204 16.67 -14.15 -1.35
N ASN A 205 16.56 -13.60 -2.57
CA ASN A 205 16.39 -12.18 -2.80
C ASN A 205 14.94 -11.96 -3.26
N PHE A 206 14.17 -11.22 -2.47
CA PHE A 206 12.73 -11.05 -2.61
C PHE A 206 12.33 -9.57 -2.59
N ASP A 207 12.88 -8.82 -3.53
CA ASP A 207 12.75 -7.36 -3.60
C ASP A 207 11.28 -6.91 -3.76
N ARG A 208 10.44 -7.72 -4.45
CA ARG A 208 9.00 -7.43 -4.58
C ARG A 208 8.28 -7.54 -3.25
N ILE A 209 8.58 -8.58 -2.48
CA ILE A 209 8.00 -8.76 -1.14
C ILE A 209 8.35 -7.58 -0.26
N VAL A 210 9.62 -7.15 -0.25
CA VAL A 210 10.09 -6.01 0.55
C VAL A 210 9.30 -4.74 0.22
N ALA A 211 9.19 -4.40 -1.05
CA ALA A 211 8.45 -3.21 -1.46
C ALA A 211 6.94 -3.32 -1.13
N ALA A 212 6.33 -4.50 -1.33
CA ALA A 212 4.93 -4.72 -0.97
C ALA A 212 4.67 -4.59 0.54
N GLU A 213 5.55 -5.15 1.37
CA GLU A 213 5.46 -5.05 2.83
C GLU A 213 5.56 -3.61 3.34
N LEU A 214 6.47 -2.83 2.76
CA LEU A 214 6.63 -1.42 3.11
C LEU A 214 5.35 -0.63 2.80
N ALA A 215 4.73 -0.88 1.65
CA ALA A 215 3.46 -0.24 1.28
C ALA A 215 2.33 -0.61 2.27
N ILE A 216 2.18 -1.90 2.61
CA ILE A 216 1.16 -2.37 3.56
C ILE A 216 1.42 -1.84 4.97
N ALA A 217 2.67 -1.91 5.47
CA ALA A 217 3.01 -1.43 6.80
C ALA A 217 2.73 0.08 6.94
N GLN A 218 3.03 0.87 5.91
CA GLN A 218 2.70 2.28 5.87
C GLN A 218 1.18 2.50 5.84
N ALA A 219 0.45 1.77 5.00
CA ALA A 219 -1.01 1.89 4.88
C ALA A 219 -1.74 1.62 6.19
N LEU A 220 -1.32 0.57 6.93
CA LEU A 220 -1.92 0.16 8.19
C LEU A 220 -1.73 1.17 9.34
N LYS A 221 -0.68 1.99 9.28
CA LYS A 221 -0.34 2.96 10.32
C LYS A 221 -0.85 4.37 10.03
N MET A 222 -1.33 4.61 8.83
CA MET A 222 -1.94 5.90 8.49
C MET A 222 -3.39 5.96 8.95
N ASP A 223 -3.81 7.13 9.42
CA ASP A 223 -5.22 7.40 9.75
C ASP A 223 -6.12 7.07 8.55
N PRO A 224 -7.34 6.54 8.77
CA PRO A 224 -8.31 6.38 7.72
C PRO A 224 -8.54 7.68 6.96
N ILE A 225 -8.72 7.58 5.65
CA ILE A 225 -9.08 8.75 4.84
C ILE A 225 -10.55 9.02 5.09
N MET A 226 -10.82 10.02 5.91
CA MET A 226 -12.17 10.47 6.21
C MET A 226 -12.49 11.72 5.41
N GLY A 227 -13.62 11.71 4.73
CA GLY A 227 -14.17 12.86 4.05
C GLY A 227 -14.67 12.56 2.64
N LYS A 228 -15.79 13.17 2.28
CA LYS A 228 -16.30 13.19 0.91
C LYS A 228 -15.46 14.15 0.08
N ILE A 229 -15.09 13.80 -1.14
CA ILE A 229 -14.61 14.75 -2.12
C ILE A 229 -15.78 15.71 -2.37
N GLY A 230 -15.62 16.98 -1.98
CA GLY A 230 -16.67 18.00 -2.13
C GLY A 230 -17.46 18.36 -0.87
N GLY A 231 -17.09 17.85 0.30
CA GLY A 231 -17.70 18.29 1.57
C GLY A 231 -17.46 19.77 1.87
N THR A 232 -18.43 20.43 2.50
CA THR A 232 -18.32 21.82 2.93
C THR A 232 -17.19 22.02 3.95
N SER A 233 -16.71 23.24 4.13
CA SER A 233 -15.65 23.58 5.10
C SER A 233 -16.00 23.07 6.51
N ASP A 234 -17.26 23.08 6.89
CA ASP A 234 -17.75 22.69 8.22
C ASP A 234 -17.66 21.18 8.44
N GLU A 235 -17.88 20.35 7.41
CA GLU A 235 -17.71 18.90 7.47
C GLU A 235 -16.21 18.52 7.61
N ARG A 236 -15.31 19.29 6.99
CA ARG A 236 -13.86 19.09 7.14
C ARG A 236 -13.39 19.43 8.55
N VAL A 237 -13.92 20.50 9.13
CA VAL A 237 -13.62 20.90 10.50
C VAL A 237 -14.16 19.87 11.49
N ALA A 238 -15.40 19.39 11.33
CA ALA A 238 -15.98 18.35 12.17
C ALA A 238 -15.18 17.04 12.13
N SER A 239 -14.65 16.64 10.95
CA SER A 239 -13.80 15.45 10.80
C SER A 239 -12.46 15.59 11.55
N MET A 240 -11.88 16.80 11.60
CA MET A 240 -10.64 17.08 12.34
C MET A 240 -10.83 16.98 13.87
N PHE A 241 -11.99 17.38 14.38
CA PHE A 241 -12.29 17.31 15.83
C PHE A 241 -12.66 15.91 16.31
N ASN A 242 -13.14 15.03 15.44
CA ASN A 242 -13.46 13.63 15.77
C ASN A 242 -12.22 12.71 15.83
N LYS A 243 -11.03 13.23 15.59
CA LYS A 243 -9.74 12.50 15.58
C LYS A 243 -9.43 11.71 16.87
N LYS A 244 -10.05 12.04 18.00
CA LYS A 244 -9.85 11.34 19.29
C LYS A 244 -10.71 10.08 19.47
N ARG A 245 -11.62 9.75 18.54
CA ARG A 245 -12.54 8.59 18.63
C ARG A 245 -12.34 7.55 17.51
N GLY A 246 -11.19 7.55 16.84
CA GLY A 246 -10.94 6.80 15.62
C GLY A 246 -11.23 5.28 15.64
N ASN A 247 -11.17 4.62 16.79
CA ASN A 247 -11.45 3.18 16.87
C ASN A 247 -12.91 2.82 17.15
N ILE A 248 -13.72 3.76 17.69
CA ILE A 248 -15.11 3.50 18.05
C ILE A 248 -16.05 3.84 16.88
N LEU A 249 -15.73 4.86 16.10
CA LEU A 249 -16.56 5.30 14.97
C LEU A 249 -16.57 4.31 13.79
N PHE A 250 -15.51 3.52 13.61
CA PHE A 250 -15.47 2.50 12.55
C PHE A 250 -16.50 1.39 12.76
N THR A 251 -16.79 1.06 14.00
CA THR A 251 -17.82 0.06 14.34
C THR A 251 -19.23 0.65 14.26
N GLU A 252 -19.40 1.92 14.62
CA GLU A 252 -20.71 2.60 14.58
C GLU A 252 -21.10 3.03 13.16
N ALA A 253 -20.15 3.50 12.32
CA ALA A 253 -20.41 3.83 10.92
C ALA A 253 -20.83 2.60 10.12
N ARG A 254 -20.23 1.44 10.39
CA ARG A 254 -20.60 0.17 9.76
C ARG A 254 -22.01 -0.27 10.18
N ASN A 255 -22.40 -0.06 11.42
CA ASN A 255 -23.74 -0.37 11.92
C ASN A 255 -24.80 0.60 11.40
N ASN A 256 -24.47 1.88 11.17
CA ASN A 256 -25.40 2.87 10.64
C ASN A 256 -25.65 2.73 9.13
N MET A 257 -24.67 2.28 8.34
CA MET A 257 -24.89 2.00 6.92
C MET A 257 -25.86 0.85 6.68
N PHE A 258 -25.93 -0.13 7.58
CA PHE A 258 -26.89 -1.25 7.47
C PHE A 258 -28.22 -1.00 8.24
N GLY A 259 -28.27 -0.01 9.14
CA GLY A 259 -29.44 0.29 9.99
C GLY A 259 -30.45 1.28 9.39
N GLN A 260 -30.05 2.14 8.48
CA GLN A 260 -30.94 3.21 7.97
C GLN A 260 -31.91 2.75 6.85
N SER A 261 -31.72 1.58 6.27
CA SER A 261 -32.65 1.10 5.22
C SER A 261 -33.99 0.57 5.76
N ARG A 262 -34.11 0.34 7.06
CA ARG A 262 -35.35 -0.24 7.66
C ARG A 262 -36.35 0.78 8.22
N ASN A 263 -36.00 2.05 8.36
CA ASN A 263 -36.90 3.03 8.99
C ASN A 263 -37.63 3.99 8.04
N LYS A 264 -37.44 3.87 6.72
CA LYS A 264 -38.14 4.73 5.75
C LYS A 264 -39.57 4.27 5.37
N TYR A 265 -40.01 3.12 5.85
CA TYR A 265 -41.35 2.57 5.51
C TYR A 265 -42.37 2.56 6.65
N LYS A 266 -42.15 3.25 7.76
CA LYS A 266 -43.10 3.27 8.89
C LYS A 266 -43.70 4.65 9.21
N ARG A 267 -43.73 5.57 8.26
CA ARG A 267 -44.40 6.88 8.47
C ARG A 267 -45.34 7.22 7.32
N ASN A 268 -46.34 6.39 7.09
CA ASN A 268 -47.54 6.83 6.36
C ASN A 268 -48.71 5.91 6.70
N LYS A 269 -49.17 5.94 7.93
CA LYS A 269 -50.52 5.46 8.33
C LYS A 269 -50.92 6.18 9.60
N LEU A 270 -51.35 7.43 9.44
CA LEU A 270 -52.19 8.15 10.38
C LEU A 270 -52.71 9.37 9.60
N PHE A 271 -53.85 9.16 9.00
CA PHE A 271 -54.95 10.09 8.68
C PHE A 271 -55.84 9.44 7.65
N SER A 272 -56.81 8.71 8.13
CA SER A 272 -58.19 8.60 7.66
C SER A 272 -59.05 8.14 8.81
#